data_a270d11488a88e3492acc9e09dd41e9b
#
_entry.id   a270d11488a88e3492acc9e09dd41e9b
#
_cell.length_a   1.000
_cell.length_b   1.000
_cell.length_c   1.000
_cell.angle_alpha   90.00
_cell.angle_beta   90.00
_cell.angle_gamma   90.00
#
_symmetry.space_group_name_H-M   'P 1'
#
loop_
_entity.id
_entity.type
_entity.pdbx_description
1 polymer ?
#
loop_
_entity_poly.entity_id
_entity_poly.type
_entity_poly.pdbx_seq_one_letter_code
_entity_poly.pdbx_strand_id
1 'polypeptide(L)'
;MRRLGWPRSGLWRHSDFLRLWSAETVSQFGTQVSQLALPLTAVLVLDATAFQVAVLGTVEFLPFMLFTLPAGVWVDRLRRRPILIAGDFARAVLLISIPVAYLAGSLTLDQLYVVGFLVGTCTVFFDVSYQSYLPSLVDREHIIEGNSKLEISRSAAQMGGPGLGGVLVQLLTAPYAILVDAASFLGSGLFILGIRKQEPTPEPHAVEAGKPSLWTELKEGLRFVLSNPNLRAQAACTATSNFFSQLVFAIVIVFLVRKIGLTPGVIGLVISLGSVGALIAAFTATRISARFGIGPTTIGVGLLWGPGTLLVALAPIGNAAIPVLVLAQLLLGFAVVVYNIVQVSYRQAICPPRLQGRMNSVMRFIVWGTIPLGSLTGGALGTTIGLRETMVIGSIGSALAILWIVFSPQRQLREMPEPVEDAPPEPRPEGAVRPAVEPA
;
A
#
# COMPACT_ATOMS: atom_id res chain seq x y z
N MET A 1 -14.13 15.89 36.14
CA MET A 1 -13.14 14.95 35.59
C MET A 1 -13.80 13.60 35.35
N ARG A 2 -14.27 13.33 34.11
CA ARG A 2 -14.79 12.01 33.73
C ARG A 2 -13.58 11.09 33.59
N ARG A 3 -13.52 10.05 34.44
CA ARG A 3 -12.53 8.99 34.31
C ARG A 3 -12.69 8.39 32.90
N LEU A 4 -11.63 8.42 32.08
CA LEU A 4 -11.54 7.66 30.86
C LEU A 4 -11.53 6.16 31.22
N GLY A 5 -12.74 5.63 31.47
CA GLY A 5 -12.95 4.20 31.62
C GLY A 5 -12.87 3.58 30.22
N TRP A 6 -12.06 2.57 30.05
CA TRP A 6 -12.06 1.71 28.87
C TRP A 6 -13.52 1.32 28.51
N PRO A 7 -13.88 1.37 27.22
CA PRO A 7 -15.25 1.02 26.81
C PRO A 7 -15.60 -0.37 27.32
N ARG A 8 -16.65 -0.45 28.11
CA ARG A 8 -17.11 -1.69 28.77
C ARG A 8 -17.86 -2.66 27.83
N SER A 9 -17.94 -2.36 26.54
CA SER A 9 -18.62 -3.13 25.49
C SER A 9 -17.78 -3.17 24.23
N GLY A 10 -18.01 -4.13 23.33
CA GLY A 10 -17.38 -4.26 22.03
C GLY A 10 -16.15 -5.18 22.02
N LEU A 11 -15.40 -5.14 20.93
CA LEU A 11 -14.29 -6.04 20.61
C LEU A 11 -13.10 -5.99 21.59
N TRP A 12 -12.98 -4.95 22.44
CA TRP A 12 -11.96 -4.89 23.49
C TRP A 12 -12.10 -5.97 24.58
N ARG A 13 -13.19 -6.73 24.58
CA ARG A 13 -13.37 -7.90 25.47
C ARG A 13 -13.29 -9.25 24.73
N HIS A 14 -13.20 -9.21 23.40
CA HIS A 14 -13.11 -10.42 22.60
C HIS A 14 -11.65 -10.89 22.54
N SER A 15 -11.31 -11.90 23.34
CA SER A 15 -9.92 -12.34 23.52
C SER A 15 -9.22 -12.73 22.20
N ASP A 16 -9.94 -13.38 21.29
CA ASP A 16 -9.37 -13.82 20.02
C ASP A 16 -9.20 -12.65 19.04
N PHE A 17 -10.11 -11.65 19.07
CA PHE A 17 -9.90 -10.41 18.34
C PHE A 17 -8.69 -9.63 18.87
N LEU A 18 -8.51 -9.53 20.19
CA LEU A 18 -7.35 -8.85 20.77
C LEU A 18 -6.04 -9.52 20.37
N ARG A 19 -6.01 -10.85 20.26
CA ARG A 19 -4.82 -11.57 19.77
C ARG A 19 -4.52 -11.23 18.31
N LEU A 20 -5.55 -11.23 17.44
CA LEU A 20 -5.40 -10.83 16.05
C LEU A 20 -4.97 -9.37 15.92
N TRP A 21 -5.59 -8.47 16.69
CA TRP A 21 -5.27 -7.05 16.69
C TRP A 21 -3.84 -6.78 17.20
N SER A 22 -3.40 -7.47 18.26
CA SER A 22 -2.03 -7.35 18.78
C SER A 22 -1.01 -7.91 17.79
N ALA A 23 -1.30 -9.06 17.17
CA ALA A 23 -0.47 -9.66 16.13
C ALA A 23 -0.22 -8.66 14.99
N GLU A 24 -1.30 -8.13 14.43
CA GLU A 24 -1.25 -7.18 13.32
C GLU A 24 -0.56 -5.87 13.73
N THR A 25 -0.89 -5.33 14.90
CA THR A 25 -0.28 -4.07 15.36
C THR A 25 1.24 -4.20 15.49
N VAL A 26 1.71 -5.27 16.14
CA VAL A 26 3.15 -5.48 16.34
C VAL A 26 3.87 -5.70 15.01
N SER A 27 3.31 -6.52 14.12
CA SER A 27 3.90 -6.81 12.80
C SER A 27 3.91 -5.58 11.88
N GLN A 28 2.88 -4.73 11.93
CA GLN A 28 2.85 -3.48 11.14
C GLN A 28 3.98 -2.52 11.54
N PHE A 29 4.24 -2.35 12.84
CA PHE A 29 5.37 -1.52 13.29
C PHE A 29 6.70 -2.14 12.89
N GLY A 30 6.87 -3.46 13.03
CA GLY A 30 8.09 -4.17 12.61
C GLY A 30 8.34 -4.00 11.11
N THR A 31 7.33 -4.19 10.29
CA THR A 31 7.42 -4.03 8.84
C THR A 31 7.88 -2.63 8.43
N GLN A 32 7.42 -1.56 9.13
CA GLN A 32 7.90 -0.21 8.87
C GLN A 32 9.40 -0.06 9.18
N VAL A 33 9.92 -0.80 10.18
CA VAL A 33 11.36 -0.84 10.46
C VAL A 33 12.12 -1.47 9.30
N SER A 34 11.69 -2.64 8.81
CA SER A 34 12.34 -3.34 7.70
C SER A 34 12.26 -2.56 6.38
N GLN A 35 11.15 -1.88 6.09
CA GLN A 35 11.03 -1.03 4.91
C GLN A 35 12.10 0.07 4.82
N LEU A 36 12.59 0.55 5.97
CA LEU A 36 13.69 1.49 6.03
C LEU A 36 15.06 0.78 6.17
N ALA A 37 15.13 -0.29 6.96
CA ALA A 37 16.37 -0.98 7.28
C ALA A 37 16.94 -1.79 6.10
N LEU A 38 16.11 -2.41 5.24
CA LEU A 38 16.58 -3.17 4.09
C LEU A 38 17.33 -2.31 3.06
N PRO A 39 16.76 -1.19 2.54
CA PRO A 39 17.52 -0.31 1.65
C PRO A 39 18.72 0.34 2.33
N LEU A 40 18.64 0.66 3.63
CA LEU A 40 19.80 1.18 4.38
C LEU A 40 20.88 0.10 4.57
N THR A 41 20.53 -1.17 4.73
CA THR A 41 21.51 -2.27 4.74
C THR A 41 22.23 -2.37 3.41
N ALA A 42 21.49 -2.30 2.29
CA ALA A 42 22.09 -2.31 0.96
C ALA A 42 23.05 -1.11 0.75
N VAL A 43 22.66 0.10 1.19
CA VAL A 43 23.45 1.33 0.99
C VAL A 43 24.66 1.43 1.92
N LEU A 44 24.46 1.15 3.24
CA LEU A 44 25.45 1.41 4.27
C LEU A 44 26.42 0.25 4.50
N VAL A 45 25.95 -0.99 4.26
CA VAL A 45 26.75 -2.21 4.55
C VAL A 45 27.34 -2.81 3.29
N LEU A 46 26.54 -2.87 2.22
CA LEU A 46 26.92 -3.51 0.96
C LEU A 46 27.35 -2.52 -0.14
N ASP A 47 27.38 -1.24 0.17
CA ASP A 47 27.74 -0.14 -0.75
C ASP A 47 26.99 -0.21 -2.09
N ALA A 48 25.71 -0.62 -2.04
CA ALA A 48 24.88 -0.84 -3.22
C ALA A 48 24.70 0.44 -4.04
N THR A 49 24.74 0.32 -5.36
CA THR A 49 24.44 1.40 -6.29
C THR A 49 22.96 1.78 -6.25
N ALA A 50 22.60 2.93 -6.81
CA ALA A 50 21.20 3.35 -6.91
C ALA A 50 20.36 2.33 -7.71
N PHE A 51 20.92 1.75 -8.76
CA PHE A 51 20.24 0.70 -9.53
C PHE A 51 19.98 -0.56 -8.68
N GLN A 52 20.96 -1.01 -7.91
CA GLN A 52 20.83 -2.18 -7.05
C GLN A 52 19.77 -1.98 -5.95
N VAL A 53 19.68 -0.79 -5.37
CA VAL A 53 18.62 -0.46 -4.40
C VAL A 53 17.25 -0.40 -5.08
N ALA A 54 17.18 0.12 -6.31
CA ALA A 54 15.94 0.13 -7.09
C ALA A 54 15.48 -1.29 -7.47
N VAL A 55 16.43 -2.20 -7.78
CA VAL A 55 16.14 -3.62 -8.00
C VAL A 55 15.58 -4.24 -6.72
N LEU A 56 16.16 -3.94 -5.54
CA LEU A 56 15.65 -4.46 -4.25
C LEU A 56 14.19 -4.08 -4.05
N GLY A 57 13.83 -2.80 -4.14
CA GLY A 57 12.44 -2.36 -4.01
C GLY A 57 11.51 -2.96 -5.07
N THR A 58 12.00 -3.18 -6.30
CA THR A 58 11.23 -3.84 -7.36
C THR A 58 10.95 -5.30 -7.00
N VAL A 59 11.95 -6.02 -6.51
CA VAL A 59 11.86 -7.44 -6.15
C VAL A 59 10.95 -7.65 -4.95
N GLU A 60 10.98 -6.76 -3.95
CA GLU A 60 10.06 -6.76 -2.81
C GLU A 60 8.60 -6.56 -3.23
N PHE A 61 8.35 -5.73 -4.26
CA PHE A 61 7.01 -5.45 -4.76
C PHE A 61 6.48 -6.49 -5.77
N LEU A 62 7.37 -7.15 -6.50
CA LEU A 62 7.03 -8.08 -7.58
C LEU A 62 6.03 -9.20 -7.18
N PRO A 63 6.12 -9.81 -5.97
CA PRO A 63 5.15 -10.80 -5.51
C PRO A 63 3.70 -10.30 -5.49
N PHE A 64 3.48 -9.02 -5.18
CA PHE A 64 2.13 -8.44 -5.20
C PHE A 64 1.52 -8.46 -6.59
N MET A 65 2.32 -8.25 -7.63
CA MET A 65 1.84 -8.34 -9.02
C MET A 65 1.62 -9.78 -9.48
N LEU A 66 2.51 -10.68 -9.09
CA LEU A 66 2.50 -12.08 -9.57
C LEU A 66 1.47 -12.93 -8.83
N PHE A 67 1.36 -12.76 -7.51
CA PHE A 67 0.67 -13.72 -6.66
C PHE A 67 -0.65 -13.23 -6.06
N THR A 68 -0.99 -11.93 -6.11
CA THR A 68 -2.25 -11.45 -5.48
C THR A 68 -3.50 -12.16 -6.02
N LEU A 69 -3.60 -12.37 -7.34
CA LEU A 69 -4.74 -13.07 -7.93
C LEU A 69 -4.75 -14.58 -7.63
N PRO A 70 -3.65 -15.34 -7.86
CA PRO A 70 -3.59 -16.74 -7.48
C PRO A 70 -3.78 -16.98 -5.98
N ALA A 71 -3.20 -16.12 -5.13
CA ALA A 71 -3.32 -16.23 -3.68
C ALA A 71 -4.79 -16.15 -3.22
N GLY A 72 -5.60 -15.26 -3.82
CA GLY A 72 -7.04 -15.19 -3.53
C GLY A 72 -7.73 -16.54 -3.73
N VAL A 73 -7.52 -17.16 -4.90
CA VAL A 73 -8.13 -18.48 -5.23
C VAL A 73 -7.66 -19.59 -4.29
N TRP A 74 -6.37 -19.58 -3.89
CA TRP A 74 -5.81 -20.61 -3.01
C TRP A 74 -6.27 -20.42 -1.56
N VAL A 75 -6.25 -19.19 -1.06
CA VAL A 75 -6.69 -18.86 0.30
C VAL A 75 -8.17 -19.18 0.53
N ASP A 76 -9.03 -19.00 -0.47
CA ASP A 76 -10.44 -19.34 -0.37
C ASP A 76 -10.70 -20.84 -0.19
N ARG A 77 -9.74 -21.69 -0.61
CA ARG A 77 -9.83 -23.17 -0.49
C ARG A 77 -9.16 -23.73 0.75
N LEU A 78 -8.39 -22.89 1.47
CA LEU A 78 -7.60 -23.32 2.61
C LEU A 78 -8.07 -22.64 3.89
N ARG A 79 -7.74 -23.24 5.03
CA ARG A 79 -7.92 -22.57 6.33
C ARG A 79 -6.92 -21.42 6.43
N ARG A 80 -7.40 -20.23 6.77
CA ARG A 80 -6.63 -18.99 6.77
C ARG A 80 -5.63 -18.92 7.91
N ARG A 81 -6.03 -19.40 9.11
CA ARG A 81 -5.17 -19.38 10.30
C ARG A 81 -3.82 -20.07 10.13
N PRO A 82 -3.70 -21.29 9.57
CA PRO A 82 -2.39 -21.91 9.28
C PRO A 82 -1.53 -21.10 8.32
N ILE A 83 -2.15 -20.44 7.32
CA ILE A 83 -1.42 -19.59 6.35
C ILE A 83 -0.83 -18.36 7.06
N LEU A 84 -1.60 -17.71 7.94
CA LEU A 84 -1.14 -16.58 8.73
C LEU A 84 0.05 -16.96 9.62
N ILE A 85 -0.05 -18.09 10.34
CA ILE A 85 1.02 -18.58 11.21
C ILE A 85 2.27 -18.94 10.40
N ALA A 86 2.12 -19.74 9.34
CA ALA A 86 3.24 -20.13 8.49
C ALA A 86 3.89 -18.92 7.81
N GLY A 87 3.11 -17.95 7.37
CA GLY A 87 3.60 -16.71 6.78
C GLY A 87 4.43 -15.88 7.75
N ASP A 88 3.97 -15.74 9.01
CA ASP A 88 4.72 -15.01 10.04
C ASP A 88 6.05 -15.70 10.39
N PHE A 89 6.04 -17.00 10.66
CA PHE A 89 7.25 -17.73 10.99
C PHE A 89 8.22 -17.77 9.80
N ALA A 90 7.74 -17.94 8.56
CA ALA A 90 8.58 -17.90 7.38
C ALA A 90 9.25 -16.52 7.22
N ARG A 91 8.50 -15.41 7.35
CA ARG A 91 9.05 -14.06 7.30
C ARG A 91 10.10 -13.84 8.39
N ALA A 92 9.82 -14.27 9.62
CA ALA A 92 10.77 -14.17 10.72
C ALA A 92 12.09 -14.89 10.42
N VAL A 93 12.04 -16.15 9.97
CA VAL A 93 13.25 -16.95 9.62
C VAL A 93 14.03 -16.29 8.48
N LEU A 94 13.31 -15.84 7.44
CA LEU A 94 13.93 -15.17 6.31
C LEU A 94 14.65 -13.88 6.75
N LEU A 95 14.02 -13.04 7.56
CA LEU A 95 14.62 -11.80 8.03
C LEU A 95 15.79 -12.04 8.99
N ILE A 96 15.73 -13.06 9.85
CA ILE A 96 16.84 -13.43 10.74
C ILE A 96 18.09 -13.85 9.94
N SER A 97 17.92 -14.42 8.74
CA SER A 97 19.05 -14.82 7.90
C SER A 97 19.97 -13.64 7.54
N ILE A 98 19.45 -12.42 7.46
CA ILE A 98 20.22 -11.20 7.11
C ILE A 98 21.25 -10.85 8.20
N PRO A 99 20.88 -10.62 9.48
CA PRO A 99 21.87 -10.32 10.52
C PRO A 99 22.79 -11.51 10.82
N VAL A 100 22.33 -12.75 10.63
CA VAL A 100 23.19 -13.94 10.76
C VAL A 100 24.28 -13.95 9.69
N ALA A 101 23.92 -13.71 8.43
CA ALA A 101 24.90 -13.59 7.35
C ALA A 101 25.82 -12.39 7.51
N TYR A 102 25.31 -11.27 8.04
CA TYR A 102 26.11 -10.10 8.38
C TYR A 102 27.17 -10.42 9.44
N LEU A 103 26.78 -11.11 10.52
CA LEU A 103 27.71 -11.58 11.55
C LEU A 103 28.77 -12.55 11.00
N ALA A 104 28.38 -13.41 10.07
CA ALA A 104 29.29 -14.34 9.41
C ALA A 104 30.19 -13.67 8.34
N GLY A 105 30.02 -12.38 8.07
CA GLY A 105 30.74 -11.66 7.02
C GLY A 105 30.39 -12.13 5.59
N SER A 106 29.26 -12.82 5.41
CA SER A 106 28.84 -13.42 4.15
C SER A 106 27.60 -12.78 3.54
N LEU A 107 27.11 -11.67 4.09
CA LEU A 107 25.93 -10.96 3.58
C LEU A 107 26.20 -10.44 2.16
N THR A 108 25.28 -10.73 1.23
CA THR A 108 25.34 -10.31 -0.17
C THR A 108 24.05 -9.62 -0.61
N LEU A 109 24.13 -8.84 -1.71
CA LEU A 109 22.94 -8.24 -2.33
C LEU A 109 21.94 -9.29 -2.85
N ASP A 110 22.46 -10.38 -3.42
CA ASP A 110 21.61 -11.47 -3.92
C ASP A 110 20.77 -12.09 -2.80
N GLN A 111 21.36 -12.20 -1.58
CA GLN A 111 20.60 -12.65 -0.41
C GLN A 111 19.48 -11.65 -0.06
N LEU A 112 19.75 -10.34 -0.10
CA LEU A 112 18.70 -9.34 0.15
C LEU A 112 17.57 -9.42 -0.89
N TYR A 113 17.90 -9.65 -2.16
CA TYR A 113 16.91 -9.83 -3.23
C TYR A 113 16.04 -11.07 -2.99
N VAL A 114 16.67 -12.21 -2.69
CA VAL A 114 15.94 -13.46 -2.44
C VAL A 114 15.06 -13.34 -1.21
N VAL A 115 15.60 -12.81 -0.11
CA VAL A 115 14.84 -12.61 1.12
C VAL A 115 13.70 -11.62 0.90
N GLY A 116 13.94 -10.48 0.24
CA GLY A 116 12.92 -9.50 -0.08
C GLY A 116 11.77 -10.08 -0.91
N PHE A 117 12.08 -10.87 -1.95
CA PHE A 117 11.08 -11.55 -2.77
C PHE A 117 10.25 -12.57 -1.96
N LEU A 118 10.90 -13.39 -1.15
CA LEU A 118 10.23 -14.43 -0.37
C LEU A 118 9.38 -13.82 0.75
N VAL A 119 9.89 -12.78 1.44
CA VAL A 119 9.12 -12.01 2.44
C VAL A 119 7.91 -11.34 1.79
N GLY A 120 8.09 -10.72 0.61
CA GLY A 120 6.99 -10.16 -0.17
C GLY A 120 5.96 -11.21 -0.55
N THR A 121 6.39 -12.40 -0.96
CA THR A 121 5.49 -13.53 -1.28
C THR A 121 4.68 -13.96 -0.04
N CYS A 122 5.34 -14.17 1.10
CA CYS A 122 4.65 -14.50 2.34
C CYS A 122 3.66 -13.40 2.75
N THR A 123 4.02 -12.13 2.54
CA THR A 123 3.16 -10.99 2.84
C THR A 123 1.89 -10.98 1.97
N VAL A 124 1.98 -11.30 0.68
CA VAL A 124 0.79 -11.41 -0.19
C VAL A 124 -0.19 -12.46 0.34
N PHE A 125 0.30 -13.66 0.68
CA PHE A 125 -0.56 -14.71 1.22
C PHE A 125 -1.13 -14.36 2.59
N PHE A 126 -0.34 -13.71 3.42
CA PHE A 126 -0.78 -13.20 4.72
C PHE A 126 -1.90 -12.16 4.55
N ASP A 127 -1.72 -11.14 3.74
CA ASP A 127 -2.68 -10.04 3.55
C ASP A 127 -4.03 -10.53 3.02
N VAL A 128 -4.00 -11.44 2.04
CA VAL A 128 -5.22 -12.03 1.49
C VAL A 128 -5.95 -12.87 2.55
N SER A 129 -5.18 -13.68 3.30
CA SER A 129 -5.74 -14.52 4.37
C SER A 129 -6.31 -13.67 5.51
N TYR A 130 -5.61 -12.65 5.92
CA TYR A 130 -5.98 -11.76 7.01
C TYR A 130 -7.29 -11.02 6.75
N GLN A 131 -7.46 -10.43 5.55
CA GLN A 131 -8.69 -9.75 5.16
C GLN A 131 -9.92 -10.67 5.20
N SER A 132 -9.71 -11.95 4.86
CA SER A 132 -10.77 -12.97 4.88
C SER A 132 -10.97 -13.62 6.25
N TYR A 133 -10.02 -13.48 7.19
CA TYR A 133 -10.06 -14.12 8.50
C TYR A 133 -10.87 -13.33 9.52
N LEU A 134 -10.83 -12.00 9.50
CA LEU A 134 -11.57 -11.15 10.44
C LEU A 134 -13.09 -11.47 10.47
N PRO A 135 -13.80 -11.60 9.31
CA PRO A 135 -15.22 -11.94 9.33
C PRO A 135 -15.55 -13.33 9.91
N SER A 136 -14.58 -14.26 9.93
CA SER A 136 -14.75 -15.57 10.58
C SER A 136 -14.51 -15.52 12.08
N LEU A 137 -13.80 -14.50 12.57
CA LEU A 137 -13.41 -14.36 13.96
C LEU A 137 -14.43 -13.59 14.78
N VAL A 138 -15.07 -12.58 14.23
CA VAL A 138 -16.04 -11.70 14.91
C VAL A 138 -17.42 -11.81 14.28
N ASP A 139 -18.47 -11.43 15.04
CA ASP A 139 -19.83 -11.38 14.52
C ASP A 139 -20.01 -10.24 13.52
N ARG A 140 -20.97 -10.37 12.59
CA ARG A 140 -21.21 -9.41 11.50
C ARG A 140 -21.38 -7.96 11.99
N GLU A 141 -22.01 -7.77 13.14
CA GLU A 141 -22.24 -6.46 13.77
C GLU A 141 -20.94 -5.77 14.18
N HIS A 142 -19.88 -6.53 14.46
CA HIS A 142 -18.59 -6.03 14.92
C HIS A 142 -17.52 -5.90 13.83
N ILE A 143 -17.81 -6.29 12.58
CA ILE A 143 -16.83 -6.25 11.48
C ILE A 143 -16.33 -4.82 11.23
N ILE A 144 -17.24 -3.84 11.24
CA ILE A 144 -16.87 -2.42 11.03
C ILE A 144 -15.98 -1.93 12.16
N GLU A 145 -16.32 -2.28 13.41
CA GLU A 145 -15.51 -1.93 14.59
C GLU A 145 -14.12 -2.56 14.50
N GLY A 146 -14.05 -3.85 14.11
CA GLY A 146 -12.80 -4.58 13.95
C GLY A 146 -11.89 -3.93 12.88
N ASN A 147 -12.41 -3.70 11.70
CA ASN A 147 -11.68 -3.04 10.62
C ASN A 147 -11.18 -1.64 11.03
N SER A 148 -12.03 -0.86 11.73
CA SER A 148 -11.63 0.48 12.19
C SER A 148 -10.45 0.43 13.16
N LYS A 149 -10.45 -0.53 14.12
CA LYS A 149 -9.34 -0.70 15.08
C LYS A 149 -8.05 -1.11 14.39
N LEU A 150 -8.13 -2.00 13.41
CA LEU A 150 -6.99 -2.46 12.62
C LEU A 150 -6.42 -1.33 11.77
N GLU A 151 -7.27 -0.52 11.13
CA GLU A 151 -6.84 0.62 10.32
C GLU A 151 -6.21 1.73 11.16
N ILE A 152 -6.70 1.96 12.39
CA ILE A 152 -6.06 2.89 13.34
C ILE A 152 -4.63 2.43 13.65
N SER A 153 -4.44 1.12 13.96
CA SER A 153 -3.10 0.57 14.23
C SER A 153 -2.18 0.69 13.02
N ARG A 154 -2.68 0.38 11.83
CA ARG A 154 -1.94 0.51 10.57
C ARG A 154 -1.52 1.97 10.32
N SER A 155 -2.43 2.91 10.49
CA SER A 155 -2.15 4.34 10.35
C SER A 155 -1.10 4.80 11.38
N ALA A 156 -1.21 4.35 12.63
CA ALA A 156 -0.23 4.66 13.67
C ALA A 156 1.16 4.10 13.33
N ALA A 157 1.23 2.86 12.81
CA ALA A 157 2.48 2.26 12.36
C ALA A 157 3.10 3.03 11.18
N GLN A 158 2.31 3.43 10.20
CA GLN A 158 2.79 4.24 9.07
C GLN A 158 3.30 5.61 9.50
N MET A 159 2.70 6.20 10.53
CA MET A 159 3.13 7.50 11.05
C MET A 159 4.39 7.41 11.92
N GLY A 160 4.40 6.52 12.90
CA GLY A 160 5.48 6.39 13.88
C GLY A 160 6.59 5.43 13.47
N GLY A 161 6.26 4.46 12.62
CA GLY A 161 7.16 3.37 12.25
C GLY A 161 8.46 3.80 11.57
N PRO A 162 8.44 4.67 10.56
CA PRO A 162 9.69 5.16 9.95
C PRO A 162 10.62 5.86 10.93
N GLY A 163 10.06 6.67 11.85
CA GLY A 163 10.83 7.31 12.94
C GLY A 163 11.47 6.28 13.85
N LEU A 164 10.68 5.29 14.32
CA LEU A 164 11.18 4.18 15.11
C LEU A 164 12.27 3.40 14.36
N GLY A 165 12.02 3.06 13.08
CA GLY A 165 12.98 2.36 12.22
C GLY A 165 14.29 3.12 12.08
N GLY A 166 14.22 4.43 11.82
CA GLY A 166 15.42 5.28 11.72
C GLY A 166 16.25 5.31 13.00
N VAL A 167 15.59 5.45 14.17
CA VAL A 167 16.26 5.41 15.47
C VAL A 167 16.89 4.04 15.72
N LEU A 168 16.16 2.94 15.45
CA LEU A 168 16.69 1.59 15.63
C LEU A 168 17.89 1.32 14.71
N VAL A 169 17.84 1.73 13.45
CA VAL A 169 18.99 1.61 12.54
C VAL A 169 20.17 2.42 13.03
N GLN A 170 19.95 3.61 13.57
CA GLN A 170 21.04 4.46 14.09
C GLN A 170 21.67 3.88 15.34
N LEU A 171 20.90 3.23 16.23
CA LEU A 171 21.39 2.66 17.48
C LEU A 171 21.98 1.25 17.31
N LEU A 172 21.36 0.42 16.49
CA LEU A 172 21.69 -1.00 16.35
C LEU A 172 22.46 -1.36 15.08
N THR A 173 22.55 -0.46 14.10
CA THR A 173 22.89 -0.68 12.69
C THR A 173 21.75 -1.30 11.87
N ALA A 174 21.80 -1.13 10.54
CA ALA A 174 20.68 -1.53 9.67
C ALA A 174 20.37 -3.05 9.69
N PRO A 175 21.37 -3.97 9.61
CA PRO A 175 21.10 -5.41 9.68
C PRO A 175 20.48 -5.86 11.01
N TYR A 176 20.90 -5.28 12.12
CA TYR A 176 20.34 -5.65 13.43
C TYR A 176 18.96 -5.04 13.69
N ALA A 177 18.65 -3.88 13.11
CA ALA A 177 17.30 -3.31 13.20
C ALA A 177 16.24 -4.25 12.57
N ILE A 178 16.61 -5.05 11.56
CA ILE A 178 15.74 -6.05 10.93
C ILE A 178 15.32 -7.15 11.94
N LEU A 179 16.12 -7.43 12.98
CA LEU A 179 15.72 -8.38 14.04
C LEU A 179 14.47 -7.93 14.78
N VAL A 180 14.24 -6.64 14.89
CA VAL A 180 13.02 -6.11 15.54
C VAL A 180 11.77 -6.52 14.75
N ASP A 181 11.83 -6.46 13.41
CA ASP A 181 10.76 -6.94 12.57
C ASP A 181 10.62 -8.47 12.62
N ALA A 182 11.73 -9.19 12.55
CA ALA A 182 11.71 -10.65 12.71
C ALA A 182 11.07 -11.07 14.05
N ALA A 183 11.42 -10.37 15.15
CA ALA A 183 10.80 -10.59 16.45
C ALA A 183 9.31 -10.23 16.45
N SER A 184 8.93 -9.18 15.73
CA SER A 184 7.53 -8.77 15.57
C SER A 184 6.69 -9.85 14.87
N PHE A 185 7.23 -10.48 13.82
CA PHE A 185 6.57 -11.60 13.14
C PHE A 185 6.51 -12.85 14.02
N LEU A 186 7.55 -13.16 14.80
CA LEU A 186 7.47 -14.24 15.78
C LEU A 186 6.38 -13.97 16.83
N GLY A 187 6.32 -12.76 17.36
CA GLY A 187 5.27 -12.34 18.29
C GLY A 187 3.88 -12.42 17.67
N SER A 188 3.71 -11.95 16.42
CA SER A 188 2.48 -12.04 15.66
C SER A 188 2.02 -13.50 15.49
N GLY A 189 2.90 -14.37 15.03
CA GLY A 189 2.63 -15.79 14.87
C GLY A 189 2.20 -16.47 16.19
N LEU A 190 2.86 -16.11 17.31
CA LEU A 190 2.49 -16.61 18.64
C LEU A 190 1.13 -16.09 19.10
N PHE A 191 0.78 -14.83 18.86
CA PHE A 191 -0.56 -14.30 19.13
C PHE A 191 -1.63 -15.03 18.33
N ILE A 192 -1.39 -15.27 17.02
CA ILE A 192 -2.34 -16.00 16.15
C ILE A 192 -2.45 -17.48 16.57
N LEU A 193 -1.36 -18.12 17.00
CA LEU A 193 -1.39 -19.45 17.60
C LEU A 193 -2.26 -19.50 18.87
N GLY A 194 -2.33 -18.42 19.63
CA GLY A 194 -3.17 -18.31 20.80
C GLY A 194 -4.68 -18.20 20.52
N ILE A 195 -5.12 -17.94 19.28
CA ILE A 195 -6.53 -17.82 18.90
C ILE A 195 -7.21 -19.20 19.07
N ARG A 196 -8.32 -19.24 19.81
CA ARG A 196 -9.00 -20.49 20.17
C ARG A 196 -10.19 -20.80 19.28
N LYS A 197 -10.83 -19.78 18.68
CA LYS A 197 -11.97 -19.97 17.80
C LYS A 197 -11.56 -20.83 16.60
N GLN A 198 -12.26 -21.93 16.40
CA GLN A 198 -12.03 -22.81 15.25
C GLN A 198 -12.60 -22.14 13.99
N GLU A 199 -11.76 -22.07 12.97
CA GLU A 199 -12.19 -21.61 11.67
C GLU A 199 -13.08 -22.67 11.00
N PRO A 200 -14.26 -22.31 10.47
CA PRO A 200 -15.07 -23.23 9.68
C PRO A 200 -14.25 -23.81 8.53
N THR A 201 -14.45 -25.07 8.23
CA THR A 201 -13.82 -25.67 7.05
C THR A 201 -14.34 -24.95 5.81
N PRO A 202 -13.48 -24.43 4.92
CA PRO A 202 -13.95 -23.83 3.68
C PRO A 202 -14.81 -24.83 2.92
N GLU A 203 -16.05 -24.45 2.62
CA GLU A 203 -16.86 -25.27 1.73
C GLU A 203 -16.21 -25.23 0.34
N PRO A 204 -16.11 -26.39 -0.35
CA PRO A 204 -15.70 -26.39 -1.74
C PRO A 204 -16.70 -25.54 -2.52
N HIS A 205 -16.32 -24.32 -2.88
CA HIS A 205 -17.13 -23.54 -3.80
C HIS A 205 -17.16 -24.33 -5.10
N ALA A 206 -18.31 -24.95 -5.39
CA ALA A 206 -18.57 -25.49 -6.71
C ALA A 206 -18.24 -24.36 -7.69
N VAL A 207 -17.34 -24.63 -8.63
CA VAL A 207 -17.11 -23.71 -9.75
C VAL A 207 -18.48 -23.59 -10.41
N GLU A 208 -19.21 -22.49 -10.13
CA GLU A 208 -20.50 -22.26 -10.74
C GLU A 208 -20.27 -22.27 -12.25
N ALA A 209 -20.73 -23.35 -12.87
CA ALA A 209 -20.72 -23.49 -14.32
C ALA A 209 -21.53 -22.32 -14.88
N GLY A 210 -20.84 -21.34 -15.51
CA GLY A 210 -21.47 -20.15 -16.06
C GLY A 210 -20.85 -18.81 -15.59
N LYS A 211 -19.89 -18.79 -14.66
CA LYS A 211 -19.17 -17.53 -14.39
C LYS A 211 -18.32 -17.13 -15.61
N PRO A 212 -18.40 -15.87 -16.04
CA PRO A 212 -17.60 -15.39 -17.15
C PRO A 212 -16.10 -15.62 -16.86
N SER A 213 -15.33 -15.93 -17.89
CA SER A 213 -13.88 -16.09 -17.80
C SER A 213 -13.25 -14.82 -17.20
N LEU A 214 -12.18 -14.98 -16.37
CA LEU A 214 -11.40 -13.87 -15.84
C LEU A 214 -10.98 -12.88 -16.95
N TRP A 215 -10.70 -13.37 -18.14
CA TRP A 215 -10.42 -12.54 -19.32
C TRP A 215 -11.63 -11.69 -19.75
N THR A 216 -12.82 -12.23 -19.67
CA THR A 216 -14.06 -11.50 -20.01
C THR A 216 -14.32 -10.39 -19.00
N GLU A 217 -14.15 -10.69 -17.72
CA GLU A 217 -14.28 -9.71 -16.63
C GLU A 217 -13.23 -8.60 -16.72
N LEU A 218 -11.98 -8.96 -17.02
CA LEU A 218 -10.90 -7.99 -17.22
C LEU A 218 -11.18 -7.09 -18.42
N LYS A 219 -11.63 -7.66 -19.56
CA LYS A 219 -12.00 -6.89 -20.75
C LYS A 219 -13.16 -5.93 -20.49
N GLU A 220 -14.18 -6.37 -19.73
CA GLU A 220 -15.31 -5.51 -19.36
C GLU A 220 -14.88 -4.35 -18.49
N GLY A 221 -14.08 -4.61 -17.44
CA GLY A 221 -13.49 -3.57 -16.59
C GLY A 221 -12.61 -2.60 -17.38
N LEU A 222 -11.75 -3.12 -18.26
CA LEU A 222 -10.88 -2.31 -19.12
C LEU A 222 -11.69 -1.43 -20.08
N ARG A 223 -12.72 -2.02 -20.73
CA ARG A 223 -13.62 -1.27 -21.61
C ARG A 223 -14.32 -0.15 -20.85
N PHE A 224 -14.81 -0.43 -19.63
CA PHE A 224 -15.47 0.57 -18.80
C PHE A 224 -14.53 1.73 -18.44
N VAL A 225 -13.30 1.44 -18.02
CA VAL A 225 -12.29 2.47 -17.67
C VAL A 225 -11.88 3.28 -18.89
N LEU A 226 -11.63 2.64 -20.03
CA LEU A 226 -11.13 3.32 -21.22
C LEU A 226 -12.22 4.08 -22.00
N SER A 227 -13.48 3.63 -21.93
CA SER A 227 -14.60 4.31 -22.57
C SER A 227 -15.03 5.58 -21.83
N ASN A 228 -14.83 5.64 -20.50
CA ASN A 228 -15.15 6.83 -19.73
C ASN A 228 -13.98 7.82 -19.76
N PRO A 229 -14.15 9.03 -20.33
CA PRO A 229 -13.05 9.99 -20.47
C PRO A 229 -12.45 10.44 -19.13
N ASN A 230 -13.24 10.51 -18.06
CA ASN A 230 -12.77 10.89 -16.75
C ASN A 230 -11.96 9.76 -16.09
N LEU A 231 -12.45 8.51 -16.16
CA LEU A 231 -11.71 7.35 -15.62
C LEU A 231 -10.39 7.13 -16.36
N ARG A 232 -10.40 7.28 -17.68
CA ARG A 232 -9.20 7.20 -18.51
C ARG A 232 -8.19 8.28 -18.14
N ALA A 233 -8.64 9.52 -17.95
CA ALA A 233 -7.77 10.61 -17.53
C ALA A 233 -7.20 10.36 -16.12
N GLN A 234 -8.00 9.85 -15.18
CA GLN A 234 -7.53 9.48 -13.84
C GLN A 234 -6.50 8.35 -13.88
N ALA A 235 -6.78 7.29 -14.64
CA ALA A 235 -5.85 6.16 -14.80
C ALA A 235 -4.51 6.65 -15.35
N ALA A 236 -4.54 7.46 -16.43
CA ALA A 236 -3.35 8.02 -17.04
C ALA A 236 -2.60 8.96 -16.10
N CYS A 237 -3.29 9.87 -15.41
CA CYS A 237 -2.71 10.78 -14.42
C CYS A 237 -2.00 10.02 -13.31
N THR A 238 -2.70 9.07 -12.68
CA THR A 238 -2.15 8.32 -11.54
C THR A 238 -1.01 7.40 -12.00
N ALA A 239 -1.12 6.72 -13.15
CA ALA A 239 -0.07 5.88 -13.69
C ALA A 239 1.19 6.70 -14.02
N THR A 240 1.04 7.84 -14.68
CA THR A 240 2.15 8.76 -15.00
C THR A 240 2.79 9.31 -13.72
N SER A 241 1.98 9.77 -12.76
CA SER A 241 2.47 10.26 -11.48
C SER A 241 3.23 9.17 -10.71
N ASN A 242 2.69 7.95 -10.63
CA ASN A 242 3.35 6.84 -9.96
C ASN A 242 4.68 6.48 -10.62
N PHE A 243 4.72 6.41 -11.95
CA PHE A 243 5.95 6.14 -12.69
C PHE A 243 7.06 7.14 -12.33
N PHE A 244 6.76 8.44 -12.45
CA PHE A 244 7.75 9.49 -12.19
C PHE A 244 8.06 9.66 -10.69
N SER A 245 7.10 9.46 -9.81
CA SER A 245 7.37 9.45 -8.36
C SER A 245 8.28 8.30 -7.96
N GLN A 246 8.13 7.13 -8.61
CA GLN A 246 9.01 5.98 -8.34
C GLN A 246 10.45 6.20 -8.83
N LEU A 247 10.68 7.05 -9.84
CA LEU A 247 12.05 7.48 -10.16
C LEU A 247 12.73 8.14 -8.95
N VAL A 248 11.96 8.91 -8.18
CA VAL A 248 12.47 9.60 -6.99
C VAL A 248 12.57 8.62 -5.82
N PHE A 249 11.49 7.88 -5.50
CA PHE A 249 11.43 7.02 -4.32
C PHE A 249 12.46 5.89 -4.35
N ALA A 250 12.74 5.30 -5.52
CA ALA A 250 13.70 4.22 -5.66
C ALA A 250 15.12 4.61 -5.26
N ILE A 251 15.50 5.88 -5.44
CA ILE A 251 16.86 6.36 -5.22
C ILE A 251 16.97 7.34 -4.05
N VAL A 252 15.83 7.73 -3.43
CA VAL A 252 15.81 8.77 -2.38
C VAL A 252 16.69 8.40 -1.18
N ILE A 253 16.67 7.17 -0.72
CA ILE A 253 17.49 6.72 0.42
C ILE A 253 18.99 6.86 0.09
N VAL A 254 19.40 6.43 -1.11
CA VAL A 254 20.79 6.59 -1.59
C VAL A 254 21.17 8.07 -1.62
N PHE A 255 20.27 8.93 -2.12
CA PHE A 255 20.48 10.37 -2.19
C PHE A 255 20.63 11.01 -0.80
N LEU A 256 19.71 10.70 0.11
CA LEU A 256 19.72 11.27 1.47
C LEU A 256 20.96 10.84 2.26
N VAL A 257 21.42 9.60 2.09
CA VAL A 257 22.62 9.08 2.77
C VAL A 257 23.89 9.62 2.11
N ARG A 258 24.07 9.45 0.80
CA ARG A 258 25.37 9.71 0.13
C ARG A 258 25.57 11.16 -0.33
N LYS A 259 24.49 11.85 -0.75
CA LYS A 259 24.61 13.23 -1.25
C LYS A 259 24.30 14.28 -0.20
N ILE A 260 23.27 14.03 0.63
CA ILE A 260 22.89 14.98 1.68
C ILE A 260 23.66 14.71 2.97
N GLY A 261 24.03 13.44 3.26
CA GLY A 261 24.79 13.06 4.45
C GLY A 261 23.92 12.95 5.72
N LEU A 262 22.64 12.63 5.57
CA LEU A 262 21.75 12.47 6.74
C LEU A 262 21.92 11.11 7.40
N THR A 263 21.79 11.11 8.74
CA THR A 263 21.78 9.88 9.53
C THR A 263 20.42 9.16 9.39
N PRO A 264 20.39 7.82 9.58
CA PRO A 264 19.16 7.03 9.51
C PRO A 264 18.03 7.55 10.43
N GLY A 265 18.38 8.01 11.64
CA GLY A 265 17.41 8.58 12.58
C GLY A 265 16.73 9.84 12.05
N VAL A 266 17.50 10.73 11.43
CA VAL A 266 16.96 11.96 10.81
C VAL A 266 16.08 11.60 9.60
N ILE A 267 16.50 10.65 8.77
CA ILE A 267 15.70 10.18 7.61
C ILE A 267 14.34 9.64 8.08
N GLY A 268 14.34 8.74 9.05
CA GLY A 268 13.11 8.19 9.62
C GLY A 268 12.20 9.26 10.23
N LEU A 269 12.78 10.22 10.97
CA LEU A 269 12.03 11.34 11.55
C LEU A 269 11.37 12.22 10.48
N VAL A 270 12.10 12.57 9.43
CA VAL A 270 11.59 13.37 8.31
C VAL A 270 10.40 12.67 7.63
N ILE A 271 10.51 11.36 7.38
CA ILE A 271 9.43 10.57 6.79
C ILE A 271 8.21 10.54 7.73
N SER A 272 8.41 10.32 9.03
CA SER A 272 7.32 10.32 10.02
C SER A 272 6.61 11.67 10.12
N LEU A 273 7.35 12.77 10.07
CA LEU A 273 6.74 14.11 10.08
C LEU A 273 5.88 14.38 8.85
N GLY A 274 6.18 13.76 7.72
CA GLY A 274 5.33 13.82 6.52
C GLY A 274 3.92 13.29 6.74
N SER A 275 3.76 12.33 7.65
CA SER A 275 2.43 11.78 7.99
C SER A 275 1.49 12.81 8.64
N VAL A 276 2.03 13.89 9.21
CA VAL A 276 1.21 15.02 9.70
C VAL A 276 0.46 15.68 8.55
N GLY A 277 1.10 15.82 7.38
CA GLY A 277 0.44 16.33 6.17
C GLY A 277 -0.72 15.43 5.73
N ALA A 278 -0.53 14.11 5.79
CA ALA A 278 -1.56 13.13 5.50
C ALA A 278 -2.75 13.23 6.49
N LEU A 279 -2.48 13.42 7.80
CA LEU A 279 -3.53 13.65 8.79
C LEU A 279 -4.34 14.93 8.52
N ILE A 280 -3.66 16.05 8.25
CA ILE A 280 -4.33 17.30 7.89
C ILE A 280 -5.23 17.09 6.67
N ALA A 281 -4.74 16.36 5.68
CA ALA A 281 -5.49 16.01 4.48
C ALA A 281 -6.76 15.21 4.81
N ALA A 282 -6.65 14.17 5.65
CA ALA A 282 -7.80 13.34 6.03
C ALA A 282 -8.95 14.14 6.67
N PHE A 283 -8.62 15.14 7.50
CA PHE A 283 -9.62 16.00 8.13
C PHE A 283 -10.15 17.13 7.24
N THR A 284 -9.43 17.49 6.19
CA THR A 284 -9.75 18.68 5.37
C THR A 284 -10.24 18.35 3.96
N ALA A 285 -9.91 17.15 3.42
CA ALA A 285 -10.20 16.78 2.03
C ALA A 285 -11.67 16.98 1.63
N THR A 286 -12.61 16.53 2.45
CA THR A 286 -14.05 16.66 2.18
C THR A 286 -14.50 18.13 2.18
N ARG A 287 -13.97 18.95 3.08
CA ARG A 287 -14.28 20.39 3.12
C ARG A 287 -13.70 21.11 1.92
N ILE A 288 -12.47 20.77 1.52
CA ILE A 288 -11.80 21.35 0.36
C ILE A 288 -12.55 20.98 -0.92
N SER A 289 -12.90 19.71 -1.11
CA SER A 289 -13.63 19.26 -2.29
C SER A 289 -15.05 19.81 -2.37
N ALA A 290 -15.75 19.98 -1.25
CA ALA A 290 -17.06 20.60 -1.20
C ALA A 290 -17.01 22.09 -1.53
N ARG A 291 -15.93 22.81 -1.13
CA ARG A 291 -15.79 24.25 -1.38
C ARG A 291 -15.35 24.58 -2.80
N PHE A 292 -14.37 23.86 -3.33
CA PHE A 292 -13.73 24.17 -4.62
C PHE A 292 -14.24 23.30 -5.76
N GLY A 293 -14.89 22.18 -5.45
CA GLY A 293 -15.31 21.17 -6.40
C GLY A 293 -14.24 20.10 -6.64
N ILE A 294 -14.65 18.95 -7.23
CA ILE A 294 -13.81 17.76 -7.43
C ILE A 294 -12.65 18.04 -8.39
N GLY A 295 -12.95 18.61 -9.56
CA GLY A 295 -11.95 18.89 -10.58
C GLY A 295 -10.87 19.87 -10.11
N PRO A 296 -11.22 21.07 -9.67
CA PRO A 296 -10.26 22.05 -9.15
C PRO A 296 -9.46 21.54 -7.95
N THR A 297 -10.08 20.78 -7.03
CA THR A 297 -9.35 20.16 -5.90
C THR A 297 -8.32 19.18 -6.40
N THR A 298 -8.70 18.28 -7.32
CA THR A 298 -7.77 17.29 -7.90
C THR A 298 -6.59 17.97 -8.58
N ILE A 299 -6.85 19.04 -9.36
CA ILE A 299 -5.80 19.81 -10.04
C ILE A 299 -4.91 20.51 -9.03
N GLY A 300 -5.49 21.19 -8.05
CA GLY A 300 -4.74 21.94 -7.04
C GLY A 300 -3.77 21.06 -6.23
N VAL A 301 -4.20 19.87 -5.81
CA VAL A 301 -3.32 18.97 -5.06
C VAL A 301 -2.32 18.27 -5.99
N GLY A 302 -2.69 17.95 -7.22
CA GLY A 302 -1.77 17.39 -8.21
C GLY A 302 -0.61 18.34 -8.57
N LEU A 303 -0.86 19.64 -8.56
CA LEU A 303 0.19 20.66 -8.74
C LEU A 303 1.22 20.69 -7.60
N LEU A 304 0.94 20.09 -6.44
CA LEU A 304 1.89 20.00 -5.33
C LEU A 304 2.89 18.85 -5.49
N TRP A 305 2.63 17.85 -6.34
CA TRP A 305 3.52 16.69 -6.51
C TRP A 305 4.91 17.08 -7.03
N GLY A 306 4.95 17.86 -8.11
CA GLY A 306 6.21 18.32 -8.67
C GLY A 306 7.03 19.17 -7.70
N PRO A 307 6.49 20.27 -7.15
CA PRO A 307 7.19 21.06 -6.15
C PRO A 307 7.61 20.26 -4.91
N GLY A 308 6.75 19.36 -4.40
CA GLY A 308 7.08 18.51 -3.26
C GLY A 308 8.28 17.61 -3.52
N THR A 309 8.32 16.90 -4.65
CA THR A 309 9.46 16.07 -5.03
C THR A 309 10.68 16.90 -5.43
N LEU A 310 10.49 18.07 -6.03
CA LEU A 310 11.58 18.98 -6.40
C LEU A 310 12.29 19.54 -5.16
N LEU A 311 11.57 19.86 -4.09
CA LEU A 311 12.18 20.27 -2.82
C LEU A 311 13.13 19.19 -2.29
N VAL A 312 12.79 17.90 -2.44
CA VAL A 312 13.71 16.81 -2.06
C VAL A 312 14.95 16.84 -2.94
N ALA A 313 14.81 16.97 -4.26
CA ALA A 313 15.92 17.01 -5.20
C ALA A 313 16.87 18.21 -4.96
N LEU A 314 16.31 19.36 -4.58
CA LEU A 314 17.05 20.61 -4.35
C LEU A 314 17.49 20.82 -2.90
N ALA A 315 17.25 19.83 -2.02
CA ALA A 315 17.65 19.94 -0.62
C ALA A 315 19.15 20.23 -0.48
N PRO A 316 19.53 21.17 0.43
CA PRO A 316 20.92 21.48 0.71
C PRO A 316 21.63 20.32 1.41
N ILE A 317 22.96 20.36 1.47
CA ILE A 317 23.76 19.32 2.13
C ILE A 317 23.67 19.48 3.65
N GLY A 318 23.68 18.36 4.35
CA GLY A 318 23.70 18.31 5.83
C GLY A 318 22.37 18.68 6.50
N ASN A 319 22.43 19.13 7.72
CA ASN A 319 21.25 19.41 8.55
C ASN A 319 20.36 20.54 8.03
N ALA A 320 20.88 21.43 7.18
CA ALA A 320 20.10 22.47 6.51
C ALA A 320 19.01 21.89 5.57
N ALA A 321 19.16 20.61 5.17
CA ALA A 321 18.14 19.90 4.40
C ALA A 321 16.87 19.60 5.20
N ILE A 322 16.96 19.45 6.53
CA ILE A 322 15.86 18.93 7.37
C ILE A 322 14.58 19.75 7.19
N PRO A 323 14.55 21.08 7.36
CA PRO A 323 13.32 21.85 7.20
C PRO A 323 12.74 21.77 5.78
N VAL A 324 13.58 21.71 4.75
CA VAL A 324 13.17 21.58 3.35
C VAL A 324 12.52 20.22 3.10
N LEU A 325 13.14 19.15 3.61
CA LEU A 325 12.63 17.79 3.47
C LEU A 325 11.33 17.58 4.27
N VAL A 326 11.22 18.17 5.48
CA VAL A 326 9.98 18.14 6.26
C VAL A 326 8.86 18.84 5.51
N LEU A 327 9.12 20.03 4.94
CA LEU A 327 8.12 20.73 4.13
C LEU A 327 7.73 19.91 2.89
N ALA A 328 8.69 19.30 2.20
CA ALA A 328 8.44 18.42 1.07
C ALA A 328 7.51 17.25 1.45
N GLN A 329 7.81 16.56 2.54
CA GLN A 329 7.03 15.43 3.01
C GLN A 329 5.63 15.82 3.49
N LEU A 330 5.48 16.98 4.15
CA LEU A 330 4.16 17.53 4.52
C LEU A 330 3.30 17.79 3.28
N LEU A 331 3.88 18.43 2.25
CA LEU A 331 3.17 18.74 0.99
C LEU A 331 2.79 17.47 0.25
N LEU A 332 3.71 16.49 0.14
CA LEU A 332 3.47 15.22 -0.54
C LEU A 332 2.42 14.39 0.19
N GLY A 333 2.53 14.25 1.52
CA GLY A 333 1.57 13.52 2.33
C GLY A 333 0.18 14.12 2.23
N PHE A 334 0.06 15.45 2.31
CA PHE A 334 -1.20 16.16 2.12
C PHE A 334 -1.78 15.91 0.72
N ALA A 335 -1.00 16.14 -0.31
CA ALA A 335 -1.47 16.06 -1.69
C ALA A 335 -1.92 14.65 -2.08
N VAL A 336 -1.16 13.61 -1.69
CA VAL A 336 -1.48 12.20 -2.01
C VAL A 336 -2.78 11.78 -1.33
N VAL A 337 -2.99 12.13 -0.06
CA VAL A 337 -4.20 11.71 0.67
C VAL A 337 -5.44 12.44 0.17
N VAL A 338 -5.39 13.76 -0.07
CA VAL A 338 -6.54 14.49 -0.66
C VAL A 338 -6.87 13.92 -2.03
N TYR A 339 -5.85 13.72 -2.88
CA TYR A 339 -6.04 13.12 -4.21
C TYR A 339 -6.72 11.76 -4.12
N ASN A 340 -6.23 10.86 -3.28
CA ASN A 340 -6.78 9.51 -3.13
C ASN A 340 -8.24 9.55 -2.66
N ILE A 341 -8.57 10.35 -1.64
CA ILE A 341 -9.95 10.47 -1.14
C ILE A 341 -10.88 10.92 -2.26
N VAL A 342 -10.54 12.01 -2.95
CA VAL A 342 -11.38 12.59 -4.00
C VAL A 342 -11.54 11.62 -5.18
N GLN A 343 -10.45 11.02 -5.65
CA GLN A 343 -10.44 10.12 -6.81
C GLN A 343 -11.16 8.79 -6.55
N VAL A 344 -10.94 8.19 -5.37
CA VAL A 344 -11.61 6.93 -5.02
C VAL A 344 -13.11 7.15 -4.86
N SER A 345 -13.51 8.21 -4.15
CA SER A 345 -14.94 8.56 -3.99
C SER A 345 -15.62 8.82 -5.33
N TYR A 346 -14.97 9.58 -6.22
CA TYR A 346 -15.50 9.82 -7.56
C TYR A 346 -15.70 8.53 -8.36
N ARG A 347 -14.70 7.65 -8.38
CA ARG A 347 -14.78 6.35 -9.08
C ARG A 347 -15.90 5.48 -8.55
N GLN A 348 -16.08 5.45 -7.23
CA GLN A 348 -17.16 4.68 -6.60
C GLN A 348 -18.54 5.24 -6.95
N ALA A 349 -18.68 6.56 -7.05
CA ALA A 349 -19.95 7.19 -7.39
C ALA A 349 -20.40 6.90 -8.83
N ILE A 350 -19.48 6.90 -9.80
CA ILE A 350 -19.81 6.72 -11.23
C ILE A 350 -19.84 5.26 -11.69
N CYS A 351 -19.41 4.33 -10.86
CA CYS A 351 -19.29 2.92 -11.22
C CYS A 351 -20.47 2.12 -10.65
N PRO A 352 -21.25 1.43 -11.50
CA PRO A 352 -22.31 0.52 -11.04
C PRO A 352 -21.74 -0.52 -10.07
N PRO A 353 -22.45 -0.90 -8.99
CA PRO A 353 -22.00 -1.85 -8.00
C PRO A 353 -21.43 -3.15 -8.57
N ARG A 354 -22.09 -3.71 -9.62
CA ARG A 354 -21.64 -4.94 -10.30
C ARG A 354 -20.26 -4.83 -10.98
N LEU A 355 -19.82 -3.62 -11.34
CA LEU A 355 -18.55 -3.38 -12.05
C LEU A 355 -17.44 -2.84 -11.14
N GLN A 356 -17.73 -2.47 -9.89
CA GLN A 356 -16.75 -1.86 -8.98
C GLN A 356 -15.51 -2.73 -8.78
N GLY A 357 -15.69 -4.03 -8.58
CA GLY A 357 -14.56 -4.96 -8.42
C GLY A 357 -13.68 -5.03 -9.66
N ARG A 358 -14.31 -5.13 -10.86
CA ARG A 358 -13.60 -5.19 -12.15
C ARG A 358 -12.87 -3.88 -12.45
N MET A 359 -13.54 -2.75 -12.26
CA MET A 359 -12.96 -1.42 -12.43
C MET A 359 -11.75 -1.23 -11.48
N ASN A 360 -11.89 -1.57 -10.19
CA ASN A 360 -10.82 -1.41 -9.22
C ASN A 360 -9.61 -2.31 -9.54
N SER A 361 -9.84 -3.56 -10.01
CA SER A 361 -8.77 -4.46 -10.44
C SER A 361 -7.98 -3.89 -11.63
N VAL A 362 -8.69 -3.37 -12.64
CA VAL A 362 -8.07 -2.72 -13.80
C VAL A 362 -7.30 -1.46 -13.40
N MET A 363 -7.91 -0.59 -12.60
CA MET A 363 -7.23 0.61 -12.11
C MET A 363 -5.99 0.27 -11.30
N ARG A 364 -6.06 -0.73 -10.42
CA ARG A 364 -4.91 -1.20 -9.65
C ARG A 364 -3.80 -1.74 -10.55
N PHE A 365 -4.14 -2.53 -11.56
CA PHE A 365 -3.17 -3.07 -12.52
C PHE A 365 -2.46 -1.95 -13.29
N ILE A 366 -3.22 -0.98 -13.84
CA ILE A 366 -2.65 0.16 -14.57
C ILE A 366 -1.75 1.00 -13.67
N VAL A 367 -2.23 1.32 -12.47
CA VAL A 367 -1.57 2.25 -11.53
C VAL A 367 -0.36 1.63 -10.85
N TRP A 368 -0.47 0.37 -10.41
CA TRP A 368 0.61 -0.30 -9.69
C TRP A 368 1.62 -0.94 -10.63
N GLY A 369 1.21 -1.32 -11.84
CA GLY A 369 2.12 -1.86 -12.87
C GLY A 369 3.23 -0.90 -13.28
N THR A 370 3.03 0.41 -13.09
CA THR A 370 4.08 1.42 -13.37
C THR A 370 5.15 1.51 -12.28
N ILE A 371 4.89 1.00 -11.06
CA ILE A 371 5.79 1.10 -9.92
C ILE A 371 7.15 0.43 -10.19
N PRO A 372 7.21 -0.86 -10.58
CA PRO A 372 8.49 -1.51 -10.91
C PRO A 372 9.22 -0.84 -12.07
N LEU A 373 8.49 -0.42 -13.10
CA LEU A 373 9.05 0.25 -14.26
C LEU A 373 9.70 1.60 -13.87
N GLY A 374 9.01 2.40 -13.05
CA GLY A 374 9.53 3.65 -12.53
C GLY A 374 10.74 3.43 -11.63
N SER A 375 10.69 2.43 -10.75
CA SER A 375 11.80 2.09 -9.85
C SER A 375 13.07 1.72 -10.63
N LEU A 376 12.98 0.77 -11.56
CA LEU A 376 14.13 0.34 -12.38
C LEU A 376 14.68 1.48 -13.25
N THR A 377 13.79 2.27 -13.87
CA THR A 377 14.19 3.44 -14.66
C THR A 377 14.89 4.48 -13.78
N GLY A 378 14.36 4.75 -12.57
CA GLY A 378 14.97 5.66 -11.61
C GLY A 378 16.36 5.20 -11.16
N GLY A 379 16.51 3.92 -10.87
CA GLY A 379 17.82 3.32 -10.53
C GLY A 379 18.82 3.42 -11.67
N ALA A 380 18.40 3.10 -12.90
CA ALA A 380 19.25 3.18 -14.10
C ALA A 380 19.69 4.64 -14.38
N LEU A 381 18.74 5.56 -14.39
CA LEU A 381 19.07 6.99 -14.57
C LEU A 381 19.90 7.52 -13.42
N GLY A 382 19.61 7.16 -12.17
CA GLY A 382 20.38 7.57 -11.00
C GLY A 382 21.84 7.15 -11.05
N THR A 383 22.15 6.02 -11.68
CA THR A 383 23.54 5.57 -11.89
C THR A 383 24.22 6.20 -13.11
N THR A 384 23.48 6.54 -14.17
CA THR A 384 24.04 7.02 -15.45
C THR A 384 24.16 8.54 -15.52
N ILE A 385 23.12 9.27 -15.15
CA ILE A 385 23.08 10.74 -15.25
C ILE A 385 23.23 11.45 -13.91
N GLY A 386 23.10 10.71 -12.80
CA GLY A 386 23.20 11.24 -11.44
C GLY A 386 21.87 11.21 -10.68
N LEU A 387 21.99 11.17 -9.33
CA LEU A 387 20.81 11.05 -8.43
C LEU A 387 19.93 12.30 -8.48
N ARG A 388 20.56 13.50 -8.43
CA ARG A 388 19.83 14.77 -8.39
C ARG A 388 19.11 15.04 -9.70
N GLU A 389 19.77 14.80 -10.82
CA GLU A 389 19.24 14.96 -12.17
C GLU A 389 18.03 14.05 -12.40
N THR A 390 18.14 12.79 -11.98
CA THR A 390 17.04 11.82 -12.04
C THR A 390 15.84 12.27 -11.20
N MET A 391 16.10 12.79 -9.99
CA MET A 391 15.03 13.30 -9.12
C MET A 391 14.33 14.53 -9.72
N VAL A 392 15.07 15.42 -10.38
CA VAL A 392 14.51 16.58 -11.11
C VAL A 392 13.61 16.10 -12.26
N ILE A 393 14.07 15.12 -13.05
CA ILE A 393 13.24 14.51 -14.12
C ILE A 393 11.95 13.91 -13.53
N GLY A 394 12.08 13.14 -12.44
CA GLY A 394 10.93 12.57 -11.74
C GLY A 394 9.95 13.64 -11.23
N SER A 395 10.49 14.75 -10.72
CA SER A 395 9.68 15.87 -10.23
C SER A 395 8.92 16.58 -11.36
N ILE A 396 9.57 16.84 -12.48
CA ILE A 396 8.93 17.44 -13.66
C ILE A 396 7.86 16.50 -14.21
N GLY A 397 8.17 15.22 -14.38
CA GLY A 397 7.20 14.22 -14.87
C GLY A 397 5.99 14.07 -13.95
N SER A 398 6.19 14.08 -12.62
CA SER A 398 5.09 14.05 -11.64
C SER A 398 4.22 15.32 -11.72
N ALA A 399 4.83 16.49 -11.94
CA ALA A 399 4.08 17.74 -12.16
C ALA A 399 3.25 17.69 -13.44
N LEU A 400 3.82 17.16 -14.53
CA LEU A 400 3.15 17.06 -15.82
C LEU A 400 2.01 16.04 -15.83
N ALA A 401 2.02 15.06 -14.92
CA ALA A 401 0.96 14.05 -14.81
C ALA A 401 -0.43 14.67 -14.64
N ILE A 402 -0.55 15.82 -13.97
CA ILE A 402 -1.85 16.47 -13.76
C ILE A 402 -2.48 16.99 -15.05
N LEU A 403 -1.71 17.16 -16.11
CA LEU A 403 -2.21 17.63 -17.40
C LEU A 403 -3.28 16.67 -17.98
N TRP A 404 -3.21 15.38 -17.67
CA TRP A 404 -4.26 14.43 -18.03
C TRP A 404 -5.64 14.84 -17.47
N ILE A 405 -5.69 15.40 -16.26
CA ILE A 405 -6.93 15.89 -15.65
C ILE A 405 -7.30 17.26 -16.20
N VAL A 406 -6.32 18.17 -16.36
CA VAL A 406 -6.54 19.52 -16.90
C VAL A 406 -7.16 19.48 -18.29
N PHE A 407 -6.73 18.56 -19.14
CA PHE A 407 -7.25 18.39 -20.50
C PHE A 407 -8.45 17.42 -20.59
N SER A 408 -8.99 16.96 -19.46
CA SER A 408 -10.17 16.11 -19.43
C SER A 408 -11.43 16.90 -19.02
N PRO A 409 -12.62 16.34 -19.27
CA PRO A 409 -13.87 16.92 -18.77
C PRO A 409 -13.92 17.01 -17.24
N GLN A 410 -13.12 16.20 -16.52
CA GLN A 410 -13.07 16.18 -15.07
C GLN A 410 -12.71 17.54 -14.47
N ARG A 411 -11.96 18.40 -15.17
CA ARG A 411 -11.60 19.75 -14.68
C ARG A 411 -12.81 20.61 -14.31
N GLN A 412 -13.96 20.37 -14.95
CA GLN A 412 -15.18 21.15 -14.76
C GLN A 412 -16.09 20.58 -13.67
N LEU A 413 -15.80 19.39 -13.15
CA LEU A 413 -16.63 18.74 -12.14
C LEU A 413 -16.59 19.52 -10.82
N ARG A 414 -17.73 20.06 -10.43
CA ARG A 414 -17.92 20.82 -9.18
C ARG A 414 -18.47 19.94 -8.08
N GLU A 415 -19.40 19.07 -8.41
CA GLU A 415 -20.16 18.26 -7.46
C GLU A 415 -19.88 16.78 -7.67
N MET A 416 -20.09 15.99 -6.63
CA MET A 416 -20.02 14.53 -6.73
C MET A 416 -21.24 14.06 -7.50
N PRO A 417 -21.05 13.26 -8.58
CA PRO A 417 -22.18 12.65 -9.27
C PRO A 417 -22.99 11.78 -8.29
N GLU A 418 -24.30 11.71 -8.53
CA GLU A 418 -25.14 10.76 -7.82
C GLU A 418 -24.66 9.33 -8.10
N PRO A 419 -24.70 8.44 -7.09
CA PRO A 419 -24.33 7.04 -7.28
C PRO A 419 -25.17 6.41 -8.39
N VAL A 420 -24.51 5.71 -9.32
CA VAL A 420 -25.20 4.96 -10.35
C VAL A 420 -25.76 3.69 -9.70
N GLU A 421 -27.09 3.59 -9.64
CA GLU A 421 -27.77 2.37 -9.24
C GLU A 421 -27.69 1.34 -10.36
N ASP A 422 -27.65 0.05 -9.99
CA ASP A 422 -27.79 -1.01 -11.01
C ASP A 422 -29.19 -0.90 -11.63
N ALA A 423 -29.25 -0.94 -12.96
CA ALA A 423 -30.53 -1.03 -13.64
C ALA A 423 -31.34 -2.22 -13.05
N PRO A 424 -32.61 -2.04 -12.74
CA PRO A 424 -33.42 -3.15 -12.25
C PRO A 424 -33.26 -4.33 -13.24
N PRO A 425 -33.18 -5.56 -12.73
CA PRO A 425 -33.06 -6.73 -13.59
C PRO A 425 -34.18 -6.68 -14.62
N GLU A 426 -33.84 -6.83 -15.89
CA GLU A 426 -34.86 -6.89 -16.98
C GLU A 426 -35.96 -7.85 -16.53
N PRO A 427 -37.23 -7.45 -16.59
CA PRO A 427 -38.35 -8.34 -16.27
C PRO A 427 -38.17 -9.61 -17.08
N ARG A 428 -38.04 -10.74 -16.39
CA ARG A 428 -37.99 -12.04 -17.09
C ARG A 428 -39.18 -12.10 -18.05
N PRO A 429 -38.97 -12.52 -19.30
CA PRO A 429 -40.07 -12.64 -20.21
C PRO A 429 -41.15 -13.51 -19.56
N GLU A 430 -42.34 -12.94 -19.42
CA GLU A 430 -43.54 -13.66 -18.94
C GLU A 430 -43.75 -14.84 -19.88
N GLY A 431 -43.39 -16.04 -19.46
CA GLY A 431 -43.54 -17.25 -20.28
C GLY A 431 -42.47 -18.33 -20.02
N ALA A 432 -41.46 -18.11 -19.22
CA ALA A 432 -40.53 -19.18 -18.86
C ALA A 432 -41.21 -20.17 -17.88
N VAL A 433 -41.93 -21.14 -18.45
CA VAL A 433 -42.50 -22.27 -17.71
C VAL A 433 -41.40 -23.01 -16.97
N ARG A 434 -41.48 -23.10 -15.64
CA ARG A 434 -40.62 -23.97 -14.87
C ARG A 434 -40.83 -25.40 -15.36
N PRO A 435 -39.78 -26.15 -15.73
CA PRO A 435 -39.94 -27.59 -15.92
C PRO A 435 -40.44 -28.18 -14.61
N ALA A 436 -41.54 -28.91 -14.69
CA ALA A 436 -42.13 -29.63 -13.56
C ALA A 436 -41.07 -30.61 -13.00
N VAL A 437 -40.73 -30.48 -11.75
CA VAL A 437 -39.96 -31.51 -11.02
C VAL A 437 -40.91 -32.65 -10.79
N GLU A 438 -40.75 -33.75 -11.53
CA GLU A 438 -41.43 -35.01 -11.26
C GLU A 438 -40.91 -35.55 -9.88
N PRO A 439 -41.81 -35.92 -9.00
CA PRO A 439 -41.42 -36.60 -7.76
C PRO A 439 -41.08 -38.06 -8.07
N ALA A 440 -39.89 -38.48 -7.66
CA ALA A 440 -39.52 -39.90 -7.55
C ALA A 440 -39.73 -40.38 -6.14
#